data_547d8a28c7307db76603df4470fa6688
#
_entry.id   547d8a28c7307db76603df4470fa6688
#
_cell.length_a   1.000
_cell.length_b   1.000
_cell.length_c   1.000
_cell.angle_alpha   90.00
_cell.angle_beta   90.00
_cell.angle_gamma   90.00
#
_symmetry.space_group_name_H-M   'P 1'
#
loop_
_entity.id
_entity.type
_entity.pdbx_description
1 polymer ?
#
loop_
_entity_poly.entity_id
_entity_poly.type
_entity_poly.pdbx_seq_one_letter_code
_entity_poly.pdbx_strand_id
1 'polypeptide(L)'
;MRKIFYLVIIFCCISLFSNAQPDRWQQKVKYVMNVDMNVQTNQFTGKQKLEYWNNSPDTLTKVFYHLYFNAFQPGSMMDVRSRRQGAVNGAGGRPDWDGRVKDRILNLKPDEIGYQKILSLKMNGKPQSFKMLETILEVKLDKPILPKSKVVFDMEFEAQVPLQVRRSGRDNPSTKVRYSMSQWYPKLCEYDYEGWHPTPYVGREFYGVWGEYDVSIKIDSKYILGGTGYLQNPNQIGYGYETAGAKVNRPSGNKLTWRFVAPNVHDFMWAADPEFIHKTRKANDSVTFHLLYKPTNVAAASWEKILDDAERALPFIEKTFGVYPYKQYSFIHGGDGGMEYPMATLLADPGAWLHEWMHNWYHGLLGTNESLNGWMDEGFNTFINGLSSQD
;
A
#
# COMPACT_ATOMS: atom_id res chain seq x y z
N MET A 1 57.27 -22.45 12.23
CA MET A 1 56.05 -22.52 13.08
C MET A 1 55.70 -21.20 13.79
N ARG A 2 56.54 -20.55 14.57
CA ARG A 2 56.27 -19.28 15.26
C ARG A 2 55.78 -18.15 14.31
N LYS A 3 56.43 -17.96 13.14
CA LYS A 3 56.04 -16.90 12.17
C LYS A 3 54.67 -17.13 11.55
N ILE A 4 54.29 -18.38 11.30
CA ILE A 4 52.95 -18.72 10.78
C ILE A 4 51.87 -18.46 11.85
N PHE A 5 52.17 -18.75 13.11
CA PHE A 5 51.25 -18.51 14.23
C PHE A 5 50.94 -17.03 14.40
N TYR A 6 51.93 -16.14 14.28
CA TYR A 6 51.71 -14.69 14.33
C TYR A 6 50.92 -14.18 13.12
N LEU A 7 51.13 -14.74 11.94
CA LEU A 7 50.37 -14.37 10.74
C LEU A 7 48.89 -14.75 10.87
N VAL A 8 48.58 -15.91 11.45
CA VAL A 8 47.22 -16.37 11.72
C VAL A 8 46.53 -15.48 12.78
N ILE A 9 47.24 -15.10 13.84
CA ILE A 9 46.71 -14.20 14.86
C ILE A 9 46.43 -12.81 14.26
N ILE A 10 47.32 -12.27 13.45
CA ILE A 10 47.11 -10.97 12.78
C ILE A 10 45.92 -11.06 11.84
N PHE A 11 45.77 -12.13 11.07
CA PHE A 11 44.64 -12.33 10.18
C PHE A 11 43.31 -12.48 10.95
N CYS A 12 43.28 -13.22 12.07
CA CYS A 12 42.13 -13.29 12.96
C CYS A 12 41.79 -11.96 13.62
N CYS A 13 42.78 -11.16 14.02
CA CYS A 13 42.54 -9.82 14.59
C CYS A 13 42.04 -8.85 13.53
N ILE A 14 42.48 -8.91 12.30
CA ILE A 14 41.95 -8.07 11.20
C ILE A 14 40.50 -8.43 10.88
N SER A 15 40.13 -9.71 10.93
CA SER A 15 38.73 -10.13 10.72
C SER A 15 37.78 -9.68 11.86
N LEU A 16 38.29 -9.45 13.07
CA LEU A 16 37.50 -8.91 14.19
C LEU A 16 37.22 -7.40 14.10
N PHE A 17 37.96 -6.68 13.24
CA PHE A 17 37.74 -5.25 12.96
C PHE A 17 37.05 -4.98 11.62
N SER A 18 36.61 -6.01 10.90
CA SER A 18 35.79 -5.78 9.73
C SER A 18 34.38 -5.34 10.19
N ASN A 19 34.20 -4.05 10.41
CA ASN A 19 32.88 -3.43 10.40
C ASN A 19 32.34 -3.52 8.98
N ALA A 20 31.96 -4.72 8.57
CA ALA A 20 31.55 -5.04 7.22
C ALA A 20 30.10 -4.65 6.91
N GLN A 21 29.50 -3.79 7.73
CA GLN A 21 28.23 -3.19 7.38
C GLN A 21 28.37 -1.69 7.34
N PRO A 22 28.20 -1.04 6.18
CA PRO A 22 27.92 0.38 6.16
C PRO A 22 26.75 0.65 7.10
N ASP A 23 26.79 1.78 7.80
CA ASP A 23 25.70 2.26 8.66
C ASP A 23 24.40 2.23 7.84
N ARG A 24 23.58 1.21 8.05
CA ARG A 24 22.34 1.02 7.29
C ARG A 24 21.31 1.98 7.84
N TRP A 25 21.14 3.07 7.16
CA TRP A 25 20.10 4.03 7.44
C TRP A 25 18.85 3.70 6.60
N GLN A 26 17.70 4.04 7.13
CA GLN A 26 16.44 4.05 6.42
C GLN A 26 15.77 5.39 6.67
N GLN A 27 15.11 5.91 5.66
CA GLN A 27 14.28 7.10 5.83
C GLN A 27 13.08 6.77 6.73
N LYS A 28 12.46 7.82 7.27
CA LYS A 28 11.25 7.68 8.08
C LYS A 28 10.24 8.74 7.72
N VAL A 29 8.97 8.34 7.73
CA VAL A 29 7.84 9.24 7.50
C VAL A 29 6.81 9.18 8.62
N LYS A 30 6.05 10.28 8.74
CA LYS A 30 4.75 10.28 9.44
C LYS A 30 3.77 11.05 8.58
N TYR A 31 2.74 10.35 8.13
CA TYR A 31 1.63 10.92 7.38
C TYR A 31 0.46 11.22 8.31
N VAL A 32 -0.10 12.42 8.18
CA VAL A 32 -1.43 12.77 8.69
C VAL A 32 -2.25 13.22 7.50
N MET A 33 -3.28 12.46 7.13
CA MET A 33 -4.10 12.71 5.96
C MET A 33 -5.57 12.87 6.33
N ASN A 34 -6.21 13.89 5.77
CA ASN A 34 -7.65 14.11 5.87
C ASN A 34 -8.24 14.16 4.47
N VAL A 35 -9.18 13.27 4.19
CA VAL A 35 -9.81 13.09 2.88
C VAL A 35 -11.31 13.31 2.98
N ASP A 36 -11.87 14.05 2.05
CA ASP A 36 -13.32 14.22 1.89
C ASP A 36 -13.75 13.66 0.52
N MET A 37 -14.40 12.50 0.55
CA MET A 37 -14.84 11.76 -0.63
C MET A 37 -16.23 12.19 -1.07
N ASN A 38 -16.37 12.54 -2.34
CA ASN A 38 -17.67 12.74 -3.00
C ASN A 38 -17.99 11.50 -3.84
N VAL A 39 -18.92 10.68 -3.36
CA VAL A 39 -19.32 9.42 -4.01
C VAL A 39 -20.21 9.63 -5.25
N GLN A 40 -20.70 10.85 -5.49
CA GLN A 40 -21.50 11.19 -6.67
C GLN A 40 -20.59 11.50 -7.87
N THR A 41 -19.51 12.26 -7.62
CA THR A 41 -18.55 12.64 -8.66
C THR A 41 -17.35 11.71 -8.73
N ASN A 42 -17.18 10.81 -7.74
CA ASN A 42 -15.99 9.94 -7.58
C ASN A 42 -14.68 10.72 -7.43
N GLN A 43 -14.78 11.91 -6.89
CA GLN A 43 -13.65 12.78 -6.63
C GLN A 43 -13.48 12.98 -5.14
N PHE A 44 -12.26 13.27 -4.74
CA PHE A 44 -11.97 13.64 -3.36
C PHE A 44 -10.92 14.72 -3.27
N THR A 45 -10.97 15.48 -2.19
CA THR A 45 -9.92 16.40 -1.79
C THR A 45 -9.16 15.83 -0.61
N GLY A 46 -7.86 16.06 -0.59
CA GLY A 46 -6.98 15.60 0.48
C GLY A 46 -6.11 16.72 1.02
N LYS A 47 -5.93 16.72 2.34
CA LYS A 47 -4.90 17.48 3.04
C LYS A 47 -3.93 16.49 3.64
N GLN A 48 -2.66 16.61 3.26
CA GLN A 48 -1.60 15.73 3.70
C GLN A 48 -0.55 16.55 4.42
N LYS A 49 -0.26 16.19 5.65
CA LYS A 49 0.94 16.63 6.37
C LYS A 49 1.88 15.46 6.47
N LEU A 50 3.08 15.64 5.95
CA LEU A 50 4.13 14.63 5.93
C LEU A 50 5.34 15.14 6.72
N GLU A 51 5.65 14.50 7.83
CA GLU A 51 6.94 14.65 8.49
C GLU A 51 7.92 13.65 7.84
N TYR A 52 9.06 14.16 7.39
CA TYR A 52 10.10 13.37 6.74
C TYR A 52 11.43 13.53 7.48
N TRP A 53 12.02 12.41 7.87
CA TRP A 53 13.36 12.36 8.48
C TRP A 53 14.35 11.87 7.42
N ASN A 54 15.26 12.76 7.04
CA ASN A 54 16.42 12.38 6.23
C ASN A 54 17.47 11.73 7.13
N ASN A 55 17.43 10.42 7.23
CA ASN A 55 18.40 9.65 8.02
C ASN A 55 19.66 9.30 7.22
N SER A 56 19.74 9.68 5.95
CA SER A 56 20.93 9.48 5.12
C SER A 56 22.08 10.43 5.49
N PRO A 57 23.31 10.16 5.03
CA PRO A 57 24.43 11.10 5.10
C PRO A 57 24.32 12.22 4.07
N ASP A 58 23.34 12.19 3.16
CA ASP A 58 23.25 13.05 2.00
C ASP A 58 22.41 14.30 2.26
N THR A 59 22.76 15.37 1.53
CA THR A 59 21.96 16.59 1.47
C THR A 59 21.00 16.51 0.28
N LEU A 60 19.70 16.56 0.54
CA LEU A 60 18.69 16.42 -0.49
C LEU A 60 18.22 17.78 -1.00
N THR A 61 18.40 18.06 -2.29
CA THR A 61 17.99 19.31 -2.95
C THR A 61 16.65 19.19 -3.69
N LYS A 62 16.15 17.96 -3.83
CA LYS A 62 14.88 17.61 -4.44
C LYS A 62 14.20 16.54 -3.63
N VAL A 63 12.88 16.41 -3.78
CA VAL A 63 12.10 15.23 -3.39
C VAL A 63 11.16 14.87 -4.53
N PHE A 64 10.70 13.62 -4.53
CA PHE A 64 9.79 13.11 -5.54
C PHE A 64 8.58 12.46 -4.88
N TYR A 65 7.43 12.56 -5.56
CA TYR A 65 6.21 11.85 -5.16
C TYR A 65 5.67 11.05 -6.33
N HIS A 66 5.10 9.89 -6.02
CA HIS A 66 4.28 9.14 -6.96
C HIS A 66 2.86 9.70 -6.98
N LEU A 67 2.31 9.87 -8.18
CA LEU A 67 0.94 10.23 -8.48
C LEU A 67 0.32 9.10 -9.29
N TYR A 68 0.05 7.96 -8.64
CA TYR A 68 -0.26 6.70 -9.31
C TYR A 68 -1.52 6.74 -10.15
N PHE A 69 -2.56 7.47 -9.75
CA PHE A 69 -3.80 7.58 -10.52
C PHE A 69 -3.62 8.22 -11.89
N ASN A 70 -2.56 9.01 -12.09
CA ASN A 70 -2.25 9.62 -13.39
C ASN A 70 -1.89 8.58 -14.46
N ALA A 71 -1.56 7.34 -14.08
CA ALA A 71 -1.36 6.25 -15.02
C ALA A 71 -2.65 5.83 -15.75
N PHE A 72 -3.81 6.12 -15.16
CA PHE A 72 -5.12 5.73 -15.71
C PHE A 72 -5.72 6.83 -16.58
N GLN A 73 -4.92 7.30 -17.56
CA GLN A 73 -5.32 8.31 -18.53
C GLN A 73 -4.94 7.85 -19.94
N PRO A 74 -5.80 8.07 -20.95
CA PRO A 74 -5.45 7.80 -22.34
C PRO A 74 -4.15 8.51 -22.74
N GLY A 75 -3.23 7.78 -23.34
CA GLY A 75 -1.91 8.27 -23.73
C GLY A 75 -0.84 8.18 -22.65
N SER A 76 -1.16 7.77 -21.43
CA SER A 76 -0.18 7.52 -20.37
C SER A 76 0.84 6.43 -20.74
N MET A 77 1.98 6.40 -20.06
CA MET A 77 2.99 5.35 -20.27
C MET A 77 2.41 3.95 -20.04
N MET A 78 1.52 3.78 -19.05
CA MET A 78 0.84 2.52 -18.78
C MET A 78 -0.11 2.15 -19.94
N ASP A 79 -0.89 3.08 -20.46
CA ASP A 79 -1.75 2.86 -21.62
C ASP A 79 -0.95 2.44 -22.87
N VAL A 80 0.08 3.23 -23.19
CA VAL A 80 0.94 2.96 -24.37
C VAL A 80 1.63 1.60 -24.23
N ARG A 81 2.17 1.28 -23.07
CA ARG A 81 2.79 -0.03 -22.82
C ARG A 81 1.78 -1.17 -22.97
N SER A 82 0.61 -1.03 -22.37
CA SER A 82 -0.43 -2.07 -22.40
C SER A 82 -0.87 -2.39 -23.82
N ARG A 83 -1.07 -1.38 -24.64
CA ARG A 83 -1.44 -1.56 -26.06
C ARG A 83 -0.32 -2.17 -26.90
N ARG A 84 0.94 -1.81 -26.63
CA ARG A 84 2.10 -2.33 -27.37
C ARG A 84 2.40 -3.77 -27.01
N GLN A 85 2.38 -4.13 -25.73
CA GLN A 85 2.62 -5.50 -25.29
C GLN A 85 1.57 -6.47 -25.86
N GLY A 86 0.30 -6.05 -25.92
CA GLY A 86 -0.76 -6.86 -26.50
C GLY A 86 -0.61 -7.19 -27.99
N ALA A 87 0.30 -6.49 -28.70
CA ALA A 87 0.62 -6.78 -30.10
C ALA A 87 1.75 -7.82 -30.27
N VAL A 88 2.42 -8.20 -29.18
CA VAL A 88 3.51 -9.19 -29.21
C VAL A 88 2.99 -10.52 -28.72
N ASN A 89 3.11 -11.56 -29.55
CA ASN A 89 2.82 -12.92 -29.14
C ASN A 89 4.04 -13.52 -28.43
N GLY A 90 3.87 -13.87 -27.16
CA GLY A 90 4.85 -14.64 -26.41
C GLY A 90 5.00 -16.10 -26.89
N ALA A 91 5.83 -16.87 -26.24
CA ALA A 91 6.02 -18.29 -26.53
C ALA A 91 4.67 -19.06 -26.53
N GLY A 92 4.39 -19.81 -27.58
CA GLY A 92 3.15 -20.55 -27.76
C GLY A 92 1.97 -19.76 -28.33
N GLY A 93 2.22 -18.55 -28.89
CA GLY A 93 1.20 -17.74 -29.56
C GLY A 93 0.21 -17.04 -28.61
N ARG A 94 0.49 -17.05 -27.30
CA ARG A 94 -0.30 -16.32 -26.31
C ARG A 94 0.17 -14.86 -26.22
N PRO A 95 -0.74 -13.88 -26.04
CA PRO A 95 -0.34 -12.50 -25.80
C PRO A 95 0.55 -12.42 -24.53
N ASP A 96 1.71 -11.77 -24.67
CA ASP A 96 2.65 -11.54 -23.54
C ASP A 96 2.22 -10.33 -22.73
N TRP A 97 1.01 -10.35 -22.19
CA TRP A 97 0.49 -9.24 -21.40
C TRP A 97 -0.82 -9.58 -20.69
N ASP A 98 -1.12 -8.78 -19.69
CA ASP A 98 -2.32 -8.91 -18.91
C ASP A 98 -3.57 -8.43 -19.69
N GLY A 99 -4.37 -9.38 -20.14
CA GLY A 99 -5.63 -9.12 -20.88
C GLY A 99 -6.61 -8.23 -20.13
N ARG A 100 -6.45 -8.08 -18.82
CA ARG A 100 -7.28 -7.21 -17.98
C ARG A 100 -7.04 -5.72 -18.24
N VAL A 101 -5.89 -5.33 -18.75
CA VAL A 101 -5.54 -3.93 -19.01
C VAL A 101 -5.71 -3.53 -20.46
N LYS A 102 -5.05 -4.19 -21.36
CA LYS A 102 -5.11 -4.01 -22.83
C LYS A 102 -5.34 -2.53 -23.26
N ASP A 103 -6.42 -2.26 -23.92
CA ASP A 103 -6.87 -0.98 -24.41
C ASP A 103 -7.90 -0.29 -23.47
N ARG A 104 -8.08 -0.83 -22.27
CA ARG A 104 -9.09 -0.32 -21.33
C ARG A 104 -8.82 1.10 -20.89
N ILE A 105 -7.53 1.48 -20.68
CA ILE A 105 -7.17 2.85 -20.32
C ILE A 105 -7.47 3.82 -21.47
N LEU A 106 -7.16 3.43 -22.72
CA LEU A 106 -7.45 4.24 -23.90
C LEU A 106 -8.92 4.60 -24.03
N ASN A 107 -9.80 3.68 -23.63
CA ASN A 107 -11.25 3.81 -23.77
C ASN A 107 -11.94 4.49 -22.59
N LEU A 108 -11.21 4.92 -21.56
CA LEU A 108 -11.77 5.65 -20.41
C LEU A 108 -12.27 7.03 -20.84
N LYS A 109 -13.47 7.37 -20.38
CA LYS A 109 -14.08 8.68 -20.56
C LYS A 109 -13.53 9.69 -19.57
N PRO A 110 -13.77 11.00 -19.74
CA PRO A 110 -13.28 12.03 -18.83
C PRO A 110 -13.68 11.85 -17.35
N ASP A 111 -14.84 11.28 -17.08
CA ASP A 111 -15.34 10.96 -15.74
C ASP A 111 -14.88 9.58 -15.23
N GLU A 112 -14.21 8.81 -16.08
CA GLU A 112 -13.68 7.46 -15.79
C GLU A 112 -12.16 7.43 -15.61
N ILE A 113 -11.44 8.47 -16.07
CA ILE A 113 -9.99 8.55 -15.90
C ILE A 113 -9.59 8.74 -14.43
N GLY A 114 -8.36 8.34 -14.10
CA GLY A 114 -7.74 8.66 -12.83
C GLY A 114 -6.87 9.91 -12.92
N TYR A 115 -6.86 10.73 -11.88
CA TYR A 115 -5.88 11.78 -11.72
C TYR A 115 -5.62 12.13 -10.26
N GLN A 116 -4.44 12.69 -10.03
CA GLN A 116 -4.04 13.36 -8.79
C GLN A 116 -3.44 14.71 -9.18
N LYS A 117 -4.02 15.81 -8.70
CA LYS A 117 -3.57 17.18 -8.93
C LYS A 117 -3.12 17.80 -7.63
N ILE A 118 -1.94 18.36 -7.62
CA ILE A 118 -1.40 19.09 -6.47
C ILE A 118 -1.87 20.52 -6.54
N LEU A 119 -2.62 20.97 -5.53
CA LEU A 119 -3.16 22.31 -5.42
C LEU A 119 -2.18 23.23 -4.69
N SER A 120 -1.50 22.74 -3.68
CA SER A 120 -0.45 23.45 -2.96
C SER A 120 0.55 22.49 -2.33
N LEU A 121 1.81 22.91 -2.28
CA LEU A 121 2.88 22.20 -1.58
C LEU A 121 3.79 23.17 -0.86
N LYS A 122 3.98 22.97 0.43
CA LYS A 122 4.88 23.77 1.27
C LYS A 122 5.85 22.84 1.98
N MET A 123 7.07 23.32 2.21
CA MET A 123 8.04 22.70 3.11
C MET A 123 8.33 23.67 4.26
N ASN A 124 8.10 23.24 5.50
CA ASN A 124 8.24 24.08 6.71
C ASN A 124 7.50 25.42 6.56
N GLY A 125 6.28 25.40 6.01
CA GLY A 125 5.41 26.56 5.78
C GLY A 125 5.73 27.39 4.54
N LYS A 126 6.82 27.12 3.80
CA LYS A 126 7.21 27.87 2.58
C LYS A 126 6.76 27.13 1.32
N PRO A 127 6.10 27.81 0.37
CA PRO A 127 5.75 27.21 -0.91
C PRO A 127 6.96 26.65 -1.64
N GLN A 128 6.79 25.49 -2.28
CA GLN A 128 7.81 24.84 -3.09
C GLN A 128 7.40 24.82 -4.57
N SER A 129 8.38 24.93 -5.46
CA SER A 129 8.16 24.74 -6.88
C SER A 129 8.19 23.27 -7.24
N PHE A 130 7.26 22.85 -8.09
CA PHE A 130 7.19 21.45 -8.52
C PHE A 130 6.81 21.34 -10.01
N LYS A 131 7.13 20.20 -10.58
CA LYS A 131 6.79 19.82 -11.95
C LYS A 131 6.15 18.43 -11.94
N MET A 132 4.98 18.31 -12.55
CA MET A 132 4.36 17.00 -12.78
C MET A 132 4.95 16.38 -14.05
N LEU A 133 5.43 15.15 -13.93
CA LEU A 133 5.98 14.32 -14.99
C LEU A 133 5.14 13.03 -15.03
N GLU A 134 3.90 13.14 -15.49
CA GLU A 134 2.90 12.07 -15.52
C GLU A 134 2.63 11.50 -14.11
N THR A 135 3.16 10.32 -13.79
CA THR A 135 2.97 9.66 -12.48
C THR A 135 4.00 10.07 -11.43
N ILE A 136 4.88 11.03 -11.76
CA ILE A 136 5.92 11.54 -10.85
C ILE A 136 5.76 13.04 -10.66
N LEU A 137 5.82 13.48 -9.43
CA LEU A 137 5.96 14.88 -9.05
C LEU A 137 7.42 15.13 -8.64
N GLU A 138 8.13 15.94 -9.37
CA GLU A 138 9.46 16.45 -9.01
C GLU A 138 9.30 17.77 -8.26
N VAL A 139 9.84 17.85 -7.04
CA VAL A 139 9.82 19.05 -6.20
C VAL A 139 11.23 19.58 -6.03
N LYS A 140 11.48 20.79 -6.50
CA LYS A 140 12.75 21.51 -6.26
C LYS A 140 12.63 22.26 -4.94
N LEU A 141 13.49 21.96 -3.99
CA LEU A 141 13.45 22.54 -2.67
C LEU A 141 14.07 23.93 -2.64
N ASP A 142 13.43 24.88 -1.95
CA ASP A 142 13.97 26.24 -1.71
C ASP A 142 15.18 26.21 -0.79
N LYS A 143 15.20 25.25 0.12
CA LYS A 143 16.32 24.92 1.01
C LYS A 143 16.56 23.41 1.02
N PRO A 144 17.81 22.95 0.95
CA PRO A 144 18.09 21.54 1.01
C PRO A 144 17.71 20.91 2.36
N ILE A 145 17.35 19.63 2.35
CA ILE A 145 17.18 18.83 3.57
C ILE A 145 18.54 18.29 3.95
N LEU A 146 19.05 18.71 5.08
CA LEU A 146 20.37 18.30 5.57
C LEU A 146 20.37 16.85 6.05
N PRO A 147 21.55 16.22 6.10
CA PRO A 147 21.72 14.91 6.75
C PRO A 147 21.18 14.90 8.18
N LYS A 148 20.57 13.79 8.58
CA LYS A 148 20.07 13.57 9.95
C LYS A 148 19.09 14.66 10.44
N SER A 149 18.34 15.28 9.51
CA SER A 149 17.39 16.34 9.83
C SER A 149 15.95 15.95 9.48
N LYS A 150 15.01 16.73 10.01
CA LYS A 150 13.57 16.57 9.79
C LYS A 150 12.99 17.79 9.10
N VAL A 151 12.10 17.57 8.17
CA VAL A 151 11.25 18.61 7.55
C VAL A 151 9.78 18.21 7.58
N VAL A 152 8.90 19.18 7.37
CA VAL A 152 7.46 18.99 7.28
C VAL A 152 7.00 19.49 5.91
N PHE A 153 6.32 18.61 5.18
CA PHE A 153 5.60 18.98 3.96
C PHE A 153 4.11 19.08 4.27
N ASP A 154 3.48 20.17 3.84
CA ASP A 154 2.04 20.37 3.84
C ASP A 154 1.57 20.42 2.38
N MET A 155 0.66 19.51 2.02
CA MET A 155 0.13 19.38 0.66
C MET A 155 -1.38 19.40 0.66
N GLU A 156 -1.97 20.13 -0.27
CA GLU A 156 -3.38 20.00 -0.64
C GLU A 156 -3.47 19.45 -2.06
N PHE A 157 -4.36 18.49 -2.27
CA PHE A 157 -4.56 17.85 -3.56
C PHE A 157 -6.02 17.50 -3.81
N GLU A 158 -6.36 17.34 -5.07
CA GLU A 158 -7.61 16.73 -5.52
C GLU A 158 -7.31 15.50 -6.37
N ALA A 159 -8.21 14.55 -6.36
CA ALA A 159 -8.08 13.34 -7.14
C ALA A 159 -9.44 12.86 -7.66
N GLN A 160 -9.42 12.15 -8.79
CA GLN A 160 -10.55 11.40 -9.32
C GLN A 160 -10.22 9.91 -9.32
N VAL A 161 -11.13 9.12 -8.77
CA VAL A 161 -10.98 7.66 -8.74
C VAL A 161 -11.27 7.10 -10.12
N PRO A 162 -10.33 6.41 -10.77
CA PRO A 162 -10.55 5.84 -12.09
C PRO A 162 -11.61 4.73 -12.05
N LEU A 163 -12.28 4.51 -13.17
CA LEU A 163 -12.96 3.23 -13.38
C LEU A 163 -11.92 2.11 -13.25
N GLN A 164 -12.22 1.05 -12.53
CA GLN A 164 -11.20 0.07 -12.19
C GLN A 164 -10.67 -0.67 -13.41
N VAL A 165 -9.39 -0.51 -13.67
CA VAL A 165 -8.64 -1.18 -14.75
C VAL A 165 -7.61 -2.14 -14.17
N ARG A 166 -6.93 -1.72 -13.11
CA ARG A 166 -5.94 -2.49 -12.36
C ARG A 166 -6.39 -2.61 -10.89
N ARG A 167 -5.45 -2.63 -9.96
CA ARG A 167 -5.66 -2.81 -8.52
C ARG A 167 -6.45 -1.67 -7.85
N SER A 168 -6.39 -0.46 -8.46
CA SER A 168 -7.08 0.73 -7.95
C SER A 168 -8.28 1.09 -8.82
N GLY A 169 -9.32 1.58 -8.21
CA GLY A 169 -10.43 2.15 -8.94
C GLY A 169 -11.78 1.97 -8.29
N ARG A 170 -12.80 2.34 -9.06
CA ARG A 170 -14.20 2.22 -8.68
C ARG A 170 -14.96 1.28 -9.61
N ASP A 171 -16.12 0.85 -9.15
CA ASP A 171 -17.08 0.07 -9.95
C ASP A 171 -16.44 -1.15 -10.62
N ASN A 172 -15.74 -1.96 -9.81
CA ASN A 172 -15.05 -3.13 -10.32
C ASN A 172 -16.00 -4.03 -11.12
N PRO A 173 -15.68 -4.33 -12.40
CA PRO A 173 -16.59 -5.12 -13.23
C PRO A 173 -16.72 -6.59 -12.80
N SER A 174 -15.73 -7.12 -12.08
CA SER A 174 -15.69 -8.50 -11.60
C SER A 174 -16.24 -8.62 -10.17
N THR A 175 -15.62 -7.94 -9.22
CA THR A 175 -15.97 -8.03 -7.79
C THR A 175 -17.22 -7.26 -7.42
N LYS A 176 -17.64 -6.30 -8.27
CA LYS A 176 -18.74 -5.35 -8.02
C LYS A 176 -18.50 -4.43 -6.82
N VAL A 177 -17.30 -4.40 -6.27
CA VAL A 177 -16.92 -3.52 -5.18
C VAL A 177 -16.84 -2.09 -5.68
N ARG A 178 -17.40 -1.17 -4.89
CA ARG A 178 -17.55 0.23 -5.30
C ARG A 178 -16.22 0.97 -5.33
N TYR A 179 -15.36 0.83 -4.32
CA TYR A 179 -14.05 1.48 -4.25
C TYR A 179 -12.99 0.52 -3.76
N SER A 180 -11.92 0.40 -4.54
CA SER A 180 -10.66 -0.26 -4.18
C SER A 180 -9.56 0.79 -4.26
N MET A 181 -9.13 1.32 -3.11
CA MET A 181 -8.26 2.49 -3.03
C MET A 181 -6.82 2.09 -2.71
N SER A 182 -6.23 1.40 -3.67
CA SER A 182 -4.80 1.10 -3.74
C SER A 182 -4.07 2.32 -4.30
N GLN A 183 -2.93 2.74 -3.72
CA GLN A 183 -2.08 3.83 -4.25
C GLN A 183 -2.83 5.15 -4.54
N TRP A 184 -3.70 5.56 -3.67
CA TRP A 184 -4.70 6.61 -3.86
C TRP A 184 -4.23 8.03 -3.51
N TYR A 185 -3.11 8.18 -2.80
CA TYR A 185 -2.59 9.45 -2.31
C TYR A 185 -1.22 9.79 -2.93
N PRO A 186 -0.83 11.09 -2.99
CA PRO A 186 0.54 11.46 -3.38
C PRO A 186 1.54 10.87 -2.38
N LYS A 187 2.29 9.85 -2.80
CA LYS A 187 3.20 9.06 -1.97
C LYS A 187 4.64 9.51 -2.20
N LEU A 188 5.36 9.90 -1.15
CA LEU A 188 6.78 10.24 -1.25
C LEU A 188 7.56 9.03 -1.76
N CYS A 189 8.41 9.23 -2.76
CA CYS A 189 9.32 8.20 -3.24
C CYS A 189 10.33 7.81 -2.16
N GLU A 190 10.80 6.57 -2.17
CA GLU A 190 11.89 6.13 -1.31
C GLU A 190 13.22 6.77 -1.76
N TYR A 191 14.07 7.07 -0.79
CA TYR A 191 15.46 7.45 -0.97
C TYR A 191 16.32 6.50 -0.14
N ASP A 192 17.10 5.68 -0.79
CA ASP A 192 18.01 4.72 -0.17
C ASP A 192 19.47 4.92 -0.63
N TYR A 193 20.32 3.93 -0.46
CA TYR A 193 21.72 4.00 -0.82
C TYR A 193 21.98 4.12 -2.34
N GLU A 194 20.98 3.83 -3.17
CA GLU A 194 21.02 4.03 -4.64
C GLU A 194 20.48 5.40 -5.04
N GLY A 195 19.96 6.19 -4.09
CA GLY A 195 19.35 7.48 -4.30
C GLY A 195 17.81 7.43 -4.32
N TRP A 196 17.19 8.40 -5.03
CA TRP A 196 15.74 8.44 -5.19
C TRP A 196 15.24 7.37 -6.16
N HIS A 197 14.08 6.80 -5.85
CA HIS A 197 13.37 5.83 -6.71
C HIS A 197 12.08 6.43 -7.34
N PRO A 198 12.18 7.46 -8.21
CA PRO A 198 11.03 8.05 -8.89
C PRO A 198 10.65 7.23 -10.13
N THR A 199 10.41 5.95 -9.96
CA THR A 199 10.09 5.05 -11.06
C THR A 199 8.65 5.28 -11.53
N PRO A 200 8.41 5.67 -12.79
CA PRO A 200 7.05 5.84 -13.31
C PRO A 200 6.21 4.57 -13.18
N TYR A 201 4.94 4.74 -12.87
CA TYR A 201 4.02 3.62 -12.73
C TYR A 201 3.54 3.10 -14.09
N VAL A 202 4.10 1.99 -14.51
CA VAL A 202 3.83 1.37 -15.82
C VAL A 202 3.42 -0.12 -15.70
N GLY A 203 3.22 -0.63 -14.51
CA GLY A 203 2.88 -2.03 -14.22
C GLY A 203 3.95 -2.71 -13.37
N ARG A 204 4.44 -2.01 -12.37
CA ARG A 204 5.39 -2.49 -11.36
C ARG A 204 4.72 -2.54 -10.01
N GLU A 205 5.35 -3.20 -9.05
CA GLU A 205 4.98 -3.15 -7.65
C GLU A 205 5.43 -1.83 -6.99
N PHE A 206 5.15 -1.65 -5.71
CA PHE A 206 5.25 -0.38 -5.03
C PHE A 206 6.36 -0.42 -3.98
N TYR A 207 7.15 0.64 -3.91
CA TYR A 207 8.22 0.81 -2.94
C TYR A 207 7.99 2.07 -2.12
N GLY A 208 8.12 2.01 -0.81
CA GLY A 208 7.75 3.13 0.05
C GLY A 208 8.47 3.18 1.39
N VAL A 209 8.53 4.41 1.90
CA VAL A 209 9.19 4.74 3.17
C VAL A 209 8.36 4.27 4.36
N TRP A 210 9.00 3.61 5.30
CA TRP A 210 8.39 3.16 6.54
C TRP A 210 8.04 4.31 7.49
N GLY A 211 6.90 4.21 8.15
CA GLY A 211 6.49 5.21 9.10
C GLY A 211 5.12 5.01 9.72
N GLU A 212 4.59 6.07 10.28
CA GLU A 212 3.27 6.13 10.90
C GLU A 212 2.28 6.80 9.97
N TYR A 213 1.08 6.25 9.86
CA TYR A 213 -0.02 6.79 9.08
C TYR A 213 -1.24 7.05 9.97
N ASP A 214 -1.70 8.29 10.02
CA ASP A 214 -2.95 8.71 10.66
C ASP A 214 -3.87 9.26 9.56
N VAL A 215 -4.86 8.47 9.18
CA VAL A 215 -5.70 8.72 8.00
C VAL A 215 -7.15 8.84 8.39
N SER A 216 -7.75 10.00 8.10
CA SER A 216 -9.16 10.28 8.28
C SER A 216 -9.87 10.35 6.94
N ILE A 217 -10.83 9.48 6.69
CA ILE A 217 -11.60 9.36 5.45
C ILE A 217 -13.04 9.72 5.76
N LYS A 218 -13.50 10.88 5.26
CA LYS A 218 -14.87 11.34 5.35
C LYS A 218 -15.62 10.94 4.09
N ILE A 219 -16.62 10.08 4.22
CA ILE A 219 -17.40 9.50 3.13
C ILE A 219 -18.88 9.37 3.53
N ASP A 220 -19.78 9.19 2.56
CA ASP A 220 -21.20 8.95 2.78
C ASP A 220 -21.42 7.84 3.83
N SER A 221 -22.34 8.10 4.75
CA SER A 221 -22.52 7.30 5.97
C SER A 221 -22.97 5.87 5.73
N LYS A 222 -23.47 5.55 4.54
CA LYS A 222 -23.85 4.17 4.17
C LYS A 222 -22.67 3.26 3.78
N TYR A 223 -21.49 3.84 3.50
CA TYR A 223 -20.32 3.05 3.12
C TYR A 223 -19.65 2.41 4.33
N ILE A 224 -19.31 1.14 4.18
CA ILE A 224 -18.53 0.37 5.15
C ILE A 224 -17.11 0.29 4.61
N LEU A 225 -16.13 0.65 5.44
CA LEU A 225 -14.72 0.71 5.06
C LEU A 225 -13.92 -0.37 5.78
N GLY A 226 -12.92 -0.91 5.07
CA GLY A 226 -11.79 -1.63 5.62
C GLY A 226 -10.49 -1.08 5.06
N GLY A 227 -9.39 -1.25 5.76
CA GLY A 227 -8.10 -0.76 5.29
C GLY A 227 -6.95 -1.05 6.25
N THR A 228 -5.80 -0.49 5.92
CA THR A 228 -4.58 -0.52 6.73
C THR A 228 -4.79 0.20 8.07
N GLY A 229 -4.34 -0.41 9.17
CA GLY A 229 -4.32 0.23 10.49
C GLY A 229 -5.54 -0.07 11.37
N TYR A 230 -5.52 0.53 12.55
CA TYR A 230 -6.53 0.37 13.59
C TYR A 230 -7.55 1.48 13.54
N LEU A 231 -8.83 1.16 13.44
CA LEU A 231 -9.91 2.15 13.52
C LEU A 231 -9.96 2.78 14.92
N GLN A 232 -9.84 4.11 14.99
CA GLN A 232 -9.73 4.85 16.26
C GLN A 232 -11.08 5.25 16.87
N ASN A 233 -12.13 5.27 16.08
CA ASN A 233 -13.44 5.72 16.49
C ASN A 233 -14.56 4.69 16.23
N PRO A 234 -14.37 3.40 16.60
CA PRO A 234 -15.28 2.32 16.27
C PRO A 234 -16.70 2.53 16.79
N ASN A 235 -16.87 3.10 18.00
CA ASN A 235 -18.19 3.36 18.60
C ASN A 235 -18.94 4.54 17.97
N GLN A 236 -18.28 5.35 17.12
CA GLN A 236 -18.94 6.36 16.27
C GLN A 236 -19.31 5.81 14.90
N ILE A 237 -18.62 4.73 14.47
CA ILE A 237 -18.83 4.12 13.17
C ILE A 237 -19.88 3.01 13.23
N GLY A 238 -19.75 2.05 14.13
CA GLY A 238 -20.56 0.84 14.13
C GLY A 238 -20.11 -0.14 13.05
N TYR A 239 -21.05 -0.77 12.38
CA TYR A 239 -20.80 -1.74 11.30
C TYR A 239 -19.96 -2.95 11.72
N GLY A 240 -20.08 -3.39 12.99
CA GLY A 240 -19.33 -4.51 13.55
C GLY A 240 -17.91 -4.17 14.01
N TYR A 241 -17.51 -2.89 14.00
CA TYR A 241 -16.25 -2.41 14.57
C TYR A 241 -16.40 -1.98 16.03
N GLU A 242 -17.61 -1.67 16.46
CA GLU A 242 -17.88 -1.18 17.81
C GLU A 242 -17.46 -2.18 18.90
N THR A 243 -17.02 -1.65 20.02
CA THR A 243 -16.71 -2.48 21.19
C THR A 243 -17.95 -3.28 21.60
N ALA A 244 -17.77 -4.55 21.90
CA ALA A 244 -18.87 -5.44 22.30
C ALA A 244 -19.70 -4.83 23.42
N GLY A 245 -21.02 -4.72 23.18
CA GLY A 245 -21.99 -4.13 24.12
C GLY A 245 -21.99 -2.59 24.15
N ALA A 246 -21.13 -1.91 23.41
CA ALA A 246 -21.14 -0.46 23.35
C ALA A 246 -22.29 0.07 22.47
N LYS A 247 -22.88 1.19 22.88
CA LYS A 247 -23.85 1.91 22.06
C LYS A 247 -23.12 2.67 20.96
N VAL A 248 -23.54 2.47 19.72
CA VAL A 248 -23.04 3.24 18.59
C VAL A 248 -23.63 4.66 18.62
N ASN A 249 -22.77 5.67 18.67
CA ASN A 249 -23.14 7.08 18.70
C ASN A 249 -22.61 7.78 17.44
N ARG A 250 -23.30 7.61 16.31
CA ARG A 250 -22.92 8.25 15.05
C ARG A 250 -23.10 9.78 15.11
N PRO A 251 -22.11 10.55 14.62
CA PRO A 251 -22.29 11.98 14.40
C PRO A 251 -23.47 12.27 13.48
N SER A 252 -24.12 13.42 13.66
CA SER A 252 -25.18 13.88 12.76
C SER A 252 -24.64 14.19 11.37
N GLY A 253 -25.46 13.99 10.33
CA GLY A 253 -25.13 14.27 8.95
C GLY A 253 -25.14 13.03 8.06
N ASN A 254 -24.87 13.24 6.77
CA ASN A 254 -24.90 12.19 5.75
C ASN A 254 -23.52 11.56 5.48
N LYS A 255 -22.48 11.99 6.17
CA LYS A 255 -21.12 11.42 6.08
C LYS A 255 -20.62 10.97 7.45
N LEU A 256 -19.80 9.93 7.45
CA LEU A 256 -18.99 9.50 8.59
C LEU A 256 -17.52 9.74 8.31
N THR A 257 -16.74 10.00 9.36
CA THR A 257 -15.28 10.08 9.28
C THR A 257 -14.68 8.85 9.91
N TRP A 258 -14.04 8.03 9.09
CA TRP A 258 -13.29 6.84 9.51
C TRP A 258 -11.86 7.23 9.77
N ARG A 259 -11.36 7.12 11.00
CA ARG A 259 -9.97 7.41 11.33
C ARG A 259 -9.21 6.15 11.64
N PHE A 260 -8.21 5.85 10.82
CA PHE A 260 -7.29 4.73 10.99
C PHE A 260 -5.90 5.23 11.38
N VAL A 261 -5.25 4.51 12.30
CA VAL A 261 -3.84 4.73 12.64
C VAL A 261 -3.09 3.43 12.39
N ALA A 262 -2.05 3.50 11.56
CA ALA A 262 -1.18 2.38 11.25
C ALA A 262 0.24 2.71 11.71
N PRO A 263 0.78 2.00 12.71
CA PRO A 263 2.15 2.20 13.18
C PRO A 263 3.13 1.40 12.32
N ASN A 264 4.24 2.02 11.95
CA ASN A 264 5.36 1.34 11.29
C ASN A 264 4.94 0.49 10.08
N VAL A 265 4.38 1.15 9.07
CA VAL A 265 4.00 0.58 7.78
C VAL A 265 4.61 1.40 6.64
N HIS A 266 4.72 0.82 5.46
CA HIS A 266 5.30 1.50 4.28
C HIS A 266 4.26 1.97 3.27
N ASP A 267 2.99 1.68 3.53
CA ASP A 267 1.87 2.08 2.66
C ASP A 267 0.55 2.05 3.40
N PHE A 268 -0.49 2.63 2.79
CA PHE A 268 -1.84 2.68 3.34
C PHE A 268 -2.89 2.52 2.23
N MET A 269 -3.71 1.49 2.31
CA MET A 269 -4.85 1.28 1.42
C MET A 269 -6.16 1.27 2.18
N TRP A 270 -7.27 1.43 1.46
CA TRP A 270 -8.62 1.21 1.96
C TRP A 270 -9.55 0.77 0.83
N ALA A 271 -10.64 0.12 1.18
CA ALA A 271 -11.74 -0.17 0.28
C ALA A 271 -13.06 0.17 0.93
N ALA A 272 -14.09 0.43 0.12
CA ALA A 272 -15.40 0.81 0.62
C ALA A 272 -16.52 0.32 -0.29
N ASP A 273 -17.55 -0.23 0.33
CA ASP A 273 -18.80 -0.59 -0.36
C ASP A 273 -19.97 -0.46 0.62
N PRO A 274 -21.17 0.02 0.18
CA PRO A 274 -22.34 0.09 1.03
C PRO A 274 -22.93 -1.27 1.39
N GLU A 275 -22.56 -2.33 0.66
CA GLU A 275 -23.06 -3.69 0.84
C GLU A 275 -22.01 -4.63 1.47
N PHE A 276 -20.89 -4.11 1.96
CA PHE A 276 -19.92 -4.95 2.66
C PHE A 276 -20.55 -5.60 3.90
N ILE A 277 -20.30 -6.89 4.04
CA ILE A 277 -20.50 -7.64 5.27
C ILE A 277 -19.18 -7.65 6.00
N HIS A 278 -19.18 -7.22 7.25
CA HIS A 278 -17.99 -7.21 8.11
C HIS A 278 -18.09 -8.30 9.17
N LYS A 279 -17.08 -9.14 9.24
CA LYS A 279 -16.91 -10.21 10.23
C LYS A 279 -15.58 -10.05 10.93
N THR A 280 -15.48 -10.50 12.16
CA THR A 280 -14.22 -10.49 12.91
C THR A 280 -13.97 -11.85 13.55
N ARG A 281 -12.69 -12.21 13.71
CA ARG A 281 -12.23 -13.39 14.40
C ARG A 281 -11.02 -13.04 15.26
N LYS A 282 -11.08 -13.33 16.56
CA LYS A 282 -9.90 -13.26 17.43
C LYS A 282 -9.06 -14.51 17.20
N ALA A 283 -7.95 -14.39 16.50
CA ALA A 283 -7.11 -15.52 16.12
C ALA A 283 -6.27 -16.04 17.30
N ASN A 284 -5.79 -15.13 18.15
CA ASN A 284 -5.11 -15.43 19.42
C ASN A 284 -5.29 -14.25 20.38
N ASP A 285 -4.54 -14.19 21.47
CA ASP A 285 -4.64 -13.09 22.45
C ASP A 285 -4.16 -11.74 21.90
N SER A 286 -3.37 -11.76 20.84
CA SER A 286 -2.73 -10.57 20.27
C SER A 286 -3.34 -10.12 18.94
N VAL A 287 -3.86 -11.05 18.11
CA VAL A 287 -4.26 -10.78 16.72
C VAL A 287 -5.75 -10.97 16.52
N THR A 288 -6.39 -9.97 15.88
CA THR A 288 -7.78 -10.05 15.42
C THR A 288 -7.79 -9.95 13.89
N PHE A 289 -8.45 -10.89 13.24
CA PHE A 289 -8.75 -10.82 11.82
C PHE A 289 -10.06 -10.10 11.56
N HIS A 290 -10.06 -9.25 10.54
CA HIS A 290 -11.24 -8.64 9.97
C HIS A 290 -11.44 -9.19 8.56
N LEU A 291 -12.66 -9.46 8.20
CA LEU A 291 -13.08 -9.85 6.87
C LEU A 291 -14.19 -8.92 6.41
N LEU A 292 -13.97 -8.26 5.29
CA LEU A 292 -14.99 -7.46 4.62
C LEU A 292 -15.23 -8.03 3.23
N TYR A 293 -16.44 -8.45 2.95
CA TYR A 293 -16.79 -8.98 1.63
C TYR A 293 -18.17 -8.50 1.18
N LYS A 294 -18.33 -8.39 -0.14
CA LYS A 294 -19.61 -8.06 -0.76
C LYS A 294 -20.31 -9.35 -1.17
N PRO A 295 -21.61 -9.50 -0.91
CA PRO A 295 -22.39 -10.61 -1.46
C PRO A 295 -22.37 -10.56 -2.99
N THR A 296 -21.83 -11.60 -3.62
CA THR A 296 -21.73 -11.75 -5.07
C THR A 296 -22.07 -13.19 -5.43
N ASN A 297 -21.67 -13.66 -6.63
CA ASN A 297 -21.82 -15.04 -7.04
C ASN A 297 -20.93 -16.03 -6.25
N VAL A 298 -19.90 -15.51 -5.53
CA VAL A 298 -19.08 -16.31 -4.63
C VAL A 298 -19.84 -16.51 -3.33
N ALA A 299 -19.99 -17.76 -2.92
CA ALA A 299 -20.72 -18.10 -1.71
C ALA A 299 -20.10 -17.44 -0.45
N ALA A 300 -20.92 -16.89 0.44
CA ALA A 300 -20.48 -16.29 1.70
C ALA A 300 -19.60 -17.24 2.51
N ALA A 301 -19.92 -18.54 2.54
CA ALA A 301 -19.13 -19.56 3.23
C ALA A 301 -17.67 -19.64 2.73
N SER A 302 -17.41 -19.37 1.45
CA SER A 302 -16.05 -19.36 0.88
C SER A 302 -15.24 -18.18 1.42
N TRP A 303 -15.88 -17.03 1.61
CA TRP A 303 -15.25 -15.86 2.24
C TRP A 303 -15.03 -16.10 3.73
N GLU A 304 -16.04 -16.55 4.44
CA GLU A 304 -15.98 -16.73 5.91
C GLU A 304 -14.97 -17.83 6.31
N LYS A 305 -14.75 -18.81 5.44
CA LYS A 305 -13.72 -19.84 5.61
C LYS A 305 -12.30 -19.27 5.74
N ILE A 306 -12.01 -18.10 5.17
CA ILE A 306 -10.72 -17.42 5.32
C ILE A 306 -10.39 -17.23 6.81
N LEU A 307 -11.38 -16.83 7.62
CA LEU A 307 -11.15 -16.59 9.05
C LEU A 307 -10.77 -17.87 9.80
N ASP A 308 -11.41 -18.99 9.46
CA ASP A 308 -11.13 -20.29 10.07
C ASP A 308 -9.75 -20.82 9.64
N ASP A 309 -9.42 -20.66 8.36
CA ASP A 309 -8.15 -21.10 7.78
C ASP A 309 -6.98 -20.27 8.32
N ALA A 310 -7.13 -18.94 8.38
CA ALA A 310 -6.10 -18.03 8.87
C ALA A 310 -5.84 -18.24 10.39
N GLU A 311 -6.89 -18.48 11.19
CA GLU A 311 -6.76 -18.80 12.61
C GLU A 311 -5.95 -20.08 12.81
N ARG A 312 -6.19 -21.12 12.00
CA ARG A 312 -5.43 -22.37 12.05
C ARG A 312 -4.00 -22.24 11.58
N ALA A 313 -3.75 -21.45 10.53
CA ALA A 313 -2.43 -21.29 9.93
C ALA A 313 -1.50 -20.40 10.78
N LEU A 314 -2.03 -19.42 11.53
CA LEU A 314 -1.24 -18.44 12.26
C LEU A 314 -0.16 -19.04 13.17
N PRO A 315 -0.43 -20.06 14.00
CA PRO A 315 0.60 -20.64 14.88
C PRO A 315 1.77 -21.27 14.13
N PHE A 316 1.51 -21.92 13.00
CA PHE A 316 2.55 -22.48 12.15
C PHE A 316 3.38 -21.40 11.51
N ILE A 317 2.73 -20.37 10.95
CA ILE A 317 3.37 -19.24 10.28
C ILE A 317 4.25 -18.47 11.27
N GLU A 318 3.74 -18.13 12.45
CA GLU A 318 4.51 -17.41 13.47
C GLU A 318 5.71 -18.21 13.99
N LYS A 319 5.57 -19.52 14.14
CA LYS A 319 6.66 -20.41 14.55
C LYS A 319 7.75 -20.50 13.47
N THR A 320 7.37 -20.49 12.21
CA THR A 320 8.28 -20.76 11.08
C THR A 320 8.93 -19.49 10.54
N PHE A 321 8.17 -18.39 10.43
CA PHE A 321 8.57 -17.16 9.75
C PHE A 321 8.68 -15.95 10.69
N GLY A 322 8.31 -16.10 11.95
CA GLY A 322 8.35 -15.04 12.96
C GLY A 322 6.96 -14.51 13.32
N VAL A 323 6.88 -13.90 14.49
CA VAL A 323 5.62 -13.37 15.05
C VAL A 323 5.06 -12.27 14.18
N TYR A 324 3.74 -12.31 13.92
CA TYR A 324 3.05 -11.23 13.21
C TYR A 324 3.13 -9.92 14.02
N PRO A 325 3.66 -8.82 13.43
CA PRO A 325 4.03 -7.65 14.23
C PRO A 325 2.88 -6.74 14.62
N TYR A 326 1.68 -6.96 14.06
CA TYR A 326 0.52 -6.11 14.30
C TYR A 326 -0.58 -6.87 15.05
N LYS A 327 -1.52 -6.10 15.65
CA LYS A 327 -2.65 -6.67 16.41
C LYS A 327 -3.90 -6.96 15.57
N GLN A 328 -3.83 -6.67 14.28
CA GLN A 328 -4.96 -6.81 13.35
C GLN A 328 -4.47 -7.11 11.95
N TYR A 329 -5.25 -7.90 11.21
CA TYR A 329 -5.14 -8.03 9.77
C TYR A 329 -6.53 -8.01 9.12
N SER A 330 -6.67 -7.37 7.95
CA SER A 330 -7.94 -7.21 7.26
C SER A 330 -7.90 -7.87 5.87
N PHE A 331 -8.71 -8.91 5.68
CA PHE A 331 -9.00 -9.48 4.38
C PHE A 331 -10.17 -8.73 3.76
N ILE A 332 -9.99 -8.08 2.61
CA ILE A 332 -10.98 -7.17 2.05
C ILE A 332 -11.25 -7.53 0.59
N HIS A 333 -12.52 -7.85 0.29
CA HIS A 333 -12.97 -8.08 -1.08
C HIS A 333 -12.80 -6.81 -1.91
N GLY A 334 -12.09 -6.92 -3.03
CA GLY A 334 -11.80 -5.80 -3.93
C GLY A 334 -10.56 -6.04 -4.78
N GLY A 335 -10.09 -4.98 -5.40
CA GLY A 335 -8.90 -5.05 -6.24
C GLY A 335 -9.12 -5.80 -7.55
N ASP A 336 -8.03 -6.26 -8.16
CA ASP A 336 -7.99 -6.97 -9.44
C ASP A 336 -6.95 -8.10 -9.35
N GLY A 337 -7.37 -9.26 -8.89
CA GLY A 337 -6.53 -10.36 -8.40
C GLY A 337 -6.34 -10.28 -6.89
N GLY A 338 -5.12 -10.46 -6.40
CA GLY A 338 -4.71 -10.12 -5.06
C GLY A 338 -3.92 -8.80 -5.06
N MET A 339 -3.79 -8.19 -3.88
CA MET A 339 -2.93 -7.05 -3.65
C MET A 339 -2.61 -6.92 -2.18
N GLU A 340 -1.38 -7.15 -1.87
CA GLU A 340 -0.80 -7.05 -0.54
C GLU A 340 -0.65 -5.60 -0.07
N TYR A 341 -0.92 -5.41 1.21
CA TYR A 341 -0.66 -4.18 1.95
C TYR A 341 -0.28 -4.49 3.39
N PRO A 342 0.45 -3.61 4.07
CA PRO A 342 0.67 -3.79 5.50
C PRO A 342 -0.68 -3.81 6.24
N MET A 343 -0.87 -4.81 7.10
CA MET A 343 -2.07 -5.00 7.93
C MET A 343 -3.37 -5.27 7.18
N ALA A 344 -3.34 -5.36 5.84
CA ALA A 344 -4.55 -5.60 5.04
C ALA A 344 -4.21 -6.14 3.64
N THR A 345 -5.19 -6.71 2.96
CA THR A 345 -5.09 -7.10 1.56
C THR A 345 -6.38 -6.85 0.81
N LEU A 346 -6.29 -6.62 -0.50
CA LEU A 346 -7.42 -6.68 -1.41
C LEU A 346 -7.47 -8.05 -2.09
N LEU A 347 -8.63 -8.67 -2.10
CA LEU A 347 -8.87 -9.98 -2.69
C LEU A 347 -10.03 -9.90 -3.70
N ALA A 348 -9.77 -10.16 -4.97
CA ALA A 348 -10.84 -10.33 -5.95
C ALA A 348 -11.50 -11.72 -5.83
N ASP A 349 -10.78 -12.68 -5.27
CA ASP A 349 -11.21 -14.05 -5.02
C ASP A 349 -10.70 -14.54 -3.66
N PRO A 350 -11.51 -15.28 -2.88
CA PRO A 350 -11.10 -15.77 -1.58
C PRO A 350 -9.90 -16.73 -1.63
N GLY A 351 -9.62 -17.38 -2.75
CA GLY A 351 -8.51 -18.34 -2.88
C GLY A 351 -7.11 -17.73 -2.76
N ALA A 352 -6.95 -16.43 -2.97
CA ALA A 352 -5.66 -15.75 -2.87
C ALA A 352 -5.26 -15.36 -1.43
N TRP A 353 -6.11 -15.57 -0.43
CA TRP A 353 -5.96 -15.05 0.93
C TRP A 353 -4.60 -15.37 1.59
N LEU A 354 -4.11 -16.61 1.43
CA LEU A 354 -2.87 -17.04 2.08
C LEU A 354 -1.66 -16.38 1.41
N HIS A 355 -1.64 -16.35 0.08
CA HIS A 355 -0.57 -15.72 -0.69
C HIS A 355 -0.42 -14.24 -0.30
N GLU A 356 -1.51 -13.48 -0.34
CA GLU A 356 -1.52 -12.06 -0.01
C GLU A 356 -1.20 -11.78 1.46
N TRP A 357 -1.61 -12.68 2.37
CA TRP A 357 -1.28 -12.53 3.78
C TRP A 357 0.20 -12.79 4.06
N MET A 358 0.80 -13.78 3.39
CA MET A 358 2.21 -14.13 3.54
C MET A 358 3.16 -13.01 3.09
N HIS A 359 2.72 -12.12 2.20
CA HIS A 359 3.46 -10.91 1.85
C HIS A 359 3.76 -10.01 3.05
N ASN A 360 3.04 -10.11 4.17
CA ASN A 360 3.40 -9.34 5.37
C ASN A 360 4.75 -9.76 5.96
N TRP A 361 5.17 -11.01 5.77
CA TRP A 361 6.51 -11.48 6.15
C TRP A 361 7.52 -11.30 5.03
N TYR A 362 7.20 -11.75 3.83
CA TYR A 362 8.08 -11.69 2.67
C TYR A 362 7.60 -10.65 1.66
N HIS A 363 8.33 -9.68 1.60
CA HIS A 363 8.43 -8.30 1.26
C HIS A 363 8.07 -7.38 2.43
N GLY A 364 6.92 -7.51 3.07
CA GLY A 364 6.46 -6.57 4.08
C GLY A 364 7.49 -6.26 5.18
N LEU A 365 7.88 -7.24 5.99
CA LEU A 365 8.86 -7.05 7.08
C LEU A 365 10.29 -6.79 6.58
N LEU A 366 10.64 -7.28 5.40
CA LEU A 366 11.99 -7.12 4.83
C LEU A 366 12.17 -5.77 4.14
N GLY A 367 11.10 -5.16 3.65
CA GLY A 367 11.13 -3.85 2.99
C GLY A 367 11.97 -3.82 1.73
N THR A 368 11.92 -4.88 0.93
CA THR A 368 12.68 -4.98 -0.33
C THR A 368 12.15 -4.01 -1.37
N ASN A 369 13.02 -3.58 -2.30
CA ASN A 369 12.59 -2.80 -3.45
C ASN A 369 11.92 -3.71 -4.50
N GLU A 370 10.67 -4.03 -4.30
CA GLU A 370 9.86 -4.90 -5.17
C GLU A 370 9.60 -4.27 -6.53
N SER A 371 9.59 -2.95 -6.62
CA SER A 371 9.44 -2.24 -7.90
C SER A 371 10.53 -2.60 -8.91
N LEU A 372 11.73 -2.92 -8.45
CA LEU A 372 12.86 -3.34 -9.28
C LEU A 372 13.13 -4.83 -9.18
N ASN A 373 12.87 -5.45 -8.04
CA ASN A 373 13.23 -6.81 -7.70
C ASN A 373 12.00 -7.65 -7.33
N GLY A 374 11.00 -7.73 -8.21
CA GLY A 374 9.75 -8.46 -7.97
C GLY A 374 9.93 -9.94 -7.61
N TRP A 375 11.09 -10.56 -7.94
CA TRP A 375 11.42 -11.93 -7.51
C TRP A 375 11.69 -12.05 -6.01
N MET A 376 12.13 -10.96 -5.35
CA MET A 376 12.34 -10.92 -3.89
C MET A 376 11.02 -10.83 -3.13
N ASP A 377 9.99 -10.35 -3.79
CA ASP A 377 8.62 -10.28 -3.34
C ASP A 377 7.87 -11.56 -3.72
N GLU A 378 7.41 -11.68 -4.95
CA GLU A 378 6.56 -12.76 -5.46
C GLU A 378 7.23 -14.13 -5.46
N GLY A 379 8.54 -14.19 -5.75
CA GLY A 379 9.27 -15.46 -5.85
C GLY A 379 9.42 -16.14 -4.49
N PHE A 380 9.89 -15.44 -3.48
CA PHE A 380 9.96 -15.98 -2.13
C PHE A 380 8.58 -16.23 -1.54
N ASN A 381 7.64 -15.31 -1.74
CA ASN A 381 6.29 -15.47 -1.22
C ASN A 381 5.58 -16.69 -1.80
N THR A 382 5.71 -16.94 -3.10
CA THR A 382 5.16 -18.15 -3.75
C THR A 382 5.75 -19.43 -3.15
N PHE A 383 7.07 -19.44 -2.87
CA PHE A 383 7.73 -20.59 -2.26
C PHE A 383 7.20 -20.87 -0.85
N ILE A 384 7.14 -19.86 0.02
CA ILE A 384 6.68 -20.02 1.40
C ILE A 384 5.19 -20.30 1.50
N ASN A 385 4.38 -19.75 0.58
CA ASN A 385 2.97 -20.07 0.45
C ASN A 385 2.78 -21.57 0.18
N GLY A 386 3.60 -22.15 -0.70
CA GLY A 386 3.64 -23.58 -0.96
C GLY A 386 3.95 -24.42 0.29
N LEU A 387 4.84 -23.95 1.16
CA LEU A 387 5.15 -24.62 2.44
C LEU A 387 3.97 -24.51 3.42
N SER A 388 3.37 -23.31 3.54
CA SER A 388 2.27 -23.04 4.48
C SER A 388 0.95 -23.71 4.10
N SER A 389 0.78 -24.16 2.84
CA SER A 389 -0.42 -24.85 2.36
C SER A 389 -0.36 -26.38 2.51
N GLN A 390 0.76 -26.93 2.98
CA GLN A 390 0.95 -28.38 3.18
C GLN A 390 0.59 -28.86 4.61
N ASP A 391 0.44 -27.95 5.55
CA ASP A 391 0.02 -28.18 6.94
C ASP A 391 -1.45 -27.76 7.16
#